data_1da577b261d0546f0876070e9976aa06
#
_entry.id   1da577b261d0546f0876070e9976aa06
#
_cell.length_a   1.000
_cell.length_b   1.000
_cell.length_c   1.000
_cell.angle_alpha   90.00
_cell.angle_beta   90.00
_cell.angle_gamma   90.00
#
_symmetry.space_group_name_H-M   'P 1'
#
loop_
_entity.id
_entity.type
_entity.pdbx_description
1 polymer ?
#
loop_
_entity_poly.entity_id
_entity_poly.type
_entity_poly.pdbx_seq_one_letter_code
_entity_poly.pdbx_strand_id
1 'polypeptide(L)' 'MERFVIRQNIEHYRALLDSTTDPSQRRSIEQLLHGEEAKLKKYDDDSKKESPGSSKTA' A
#
# COMPACT_ATOMS: atom_id res chain seq x y z
N MET A 1 4.06 -11.30 -4.63
CA MET A 1 5.07 -11.13 -3.61
C MET A 1 5.18 -9.70 -3.18
N GLU A 2 5.44 -8.81 -4.13
CA GLU A 2 5.56 -7.40 -3.79
C GLU A 2 4.30 -6.88 -3.11
N ARG A 3 3.16 -7.32 -3.60
CA ARG A 3 1.90 -6.85 -3.05
C ARG A 3 1.76 -7.24 -1.58
N PHE A 4 2.17 -8.43 -1.25
CA PHE A 4 2.10 -8.92 0.11
C PHE A 4 2.97 -8.07 1.04
N VAL A 5 4.19 -7.76 0.59
CA VAL A 5 5.11 -6.94 1.38
C VAL A 5 4.53 -5.55 1.57
N ILE A 6 3.97 -4.98 0.51
CA ILE A 6 3.39 -3.64 0.59
C ILE A 6 2.24 -3.61 1.59
N ARG A 7 1.39 -4.63 1.57
CA ARG A 7 0.29 -4.70 2.53
C ARG A 7 0.79 -4.78 3.96
N GLN A 8 1.84 -5.55 4.17
CA GLN A 8 2.41 -5.64 5.50
C GLN A 8 2.97 -4.30 5.96
N ASN A 9 3.60 -3.58 5.05
CA ASN A 9 4.12 -2.26 5.37
C ASN A 9 2.97 -1.31 5.74
N ILE A 10 1.88 -1.38 5.01
CA ILE A 10 0.73 -0.53 5.29
C ILE A 10 0.20 -0.80 6.69
N GLU A 11 0.03 -2.06 7.04
CA GLU A 11 -0.47 -2.40 8.36
C GLU A 11 0.50 -1.96 9.45
N HIS A 12 1.79 -2.12 9.18
CA HIS A 12 2.81 -1.70 10.12
C HIS A 12 2.74 -0.20 10.38
N TYR A 13 2.61 0.58 9.31
CA TYR A 13 2.56 2.03 9.45
C TYR A 13 1.28 2.47 10.15
N ARG A 14 0.17 1.78 9.90
CA ARG A 14 -1.06 2.09 10.60
C ARG A 14 -0.93 1.85 12.10
N ALA A 15 -0.29 0.75 12.45
CA ALA A 15 -0.06 0.45 13.86
C ALA A 15 0.84 1.50 14.49
N LEU A 16 1.86 1.94 13.76
CA LEU A 16 2.73 3.00 14.25
C LEU A 16 1.96 4.28 14.48
N LEU A 17 1.06 4.63 13.57
CA LEU A 17 0.25 5.82 13.74
C LEU A 17 -0.60 5.76 14.98
N ASP A 18 -1.16 4.57 15.27
CA ASP A 18 -2.00 4.42 16.45
C ASP A 18 -1.21 4.68 17.73
N SER A 19 0.05 4.32 17.76
CA SER A 19 0.85 4.44 18.96
C SER A 19 1.72 5.70 18.99
N THR A 20 1.73 6.47 17.91
CA THR A 20 2.57 7.66 17.82
C THR A 20 1.73 8.89 18.11
N THR A 21 2.15 9.68 19.09
CA THR A 21 1.43 10.90 19.44
C THR A 21 2.12 12.16 18.94
N ASP A 22 3.37 12.07 18.54
CA ASP A 22 4.12 13.23 18.09
C ASP A 22 3.68 13.65 16.69
N PRO A 23 3.20 14.90 16.52
CA PRO A 23 2.68 15.33 15.22
C PRO A 23 3.69 15.22 14.08
N SER A 24 4.95 15.52 14.36
CA SER A 24 5.97 15.44 13.32
C SER A 24 6.17 14.01 12.85
N GLN A 25 6.24 13.08 13.80
CA GLN A 25 6.42 11.69 13.45
C GLN A 25 5.19 11.15 12.75
N ARG A 26 4.01 11.55 13.22
CA ARG A 26 2.78 11.10 12.57
C ARG A 26 2.75 11.52 11.11
N ARG A 27 3.17 12.74 10.83
CA ARG A 27 3.19 13.22 9.45
C ARG A 27 4.14 12.39 8.60
N SER A 28 5.31 12.10 9.12
CA SER A 28 6.28 11.29 8.38
C SER A 28 5.71 9.91 8.08
N ILE A 29 5.08 9.29 9.09
CA ILE A 29 4.52 7.97 8.91
C ILE A 29 3.38 8.00 7.91
N GLU A 30 2.55 9.05 7.97
CA GLU A 30 1.46 9.18 7.02
C GLU A 30 1.96 9.28 5.60
N GLN A 31 3.05 10.00 5.38
CA GLN A 31 3.62 10.10 4.05
C GLN A 31 4.12 8.75 3.56
N LEU A 32 4.78 8.00 4.44
CA LEU A 32 5.23 6.67 4.08
C LEU A 32 4.05 5.75 3.78
N LEU A 33 3.00 5.85 4.59
CA LEU A 33 1.81 5.04 4.39
C LEU A 33 1.17 5.34 3.05
N HIS A 34 1.03 6.62 2.72
CA HIS A 34 0.44 7.00 1.44
C HIS A 34 1.27 6.48 0.27
N GLY A 35 2.59 6.51 0.42
CA GLY A 35 3.46 5.97 -0.62
C GLY A 35 3.24 4.49 -0.85
N GLU A 36 3.08 3.75 0.24
CA GLU A 36 2.84 2.32 0.11
C GLU A 36 1.47 2.04 -0.48
N GLU A 37 0.47 2.82 -0.08
CA GLU A 37 -0.86 2.64 -0.63
C GLU A 37 -0.89 2.93 -2.12
N ALA A 38 -0.14 3.93 -2.56
CA ALA A 38 -0.06 4.24 -3.97
C ALA A 38 0.60 3.11 -4.74
N LYS A 39 1.63 2.52 -4.15
CA LYS A 39 2.28 1.37 -4.79
C LYS A 39 1.32 0.20 -4.92
N LEU A 40 0.58 -0.06 -3.86
CA LEU A 40 -0.36 -1.18 -3.89
C LEU A 40 -1.40 -0.99 -4.97
N LYS A 41 -1.91 0.22 -5.09
CA LYS A 41 -2.91 0.51 -6.10
C LYS A 41 -2.34 0.30 -7.49
N LYS A 42 -1.10 0.71 -7.69
CA LYS A 42 -0.47 0.55 -8.99
C LYS A 42 -0.31 -0.92 -9.34
N TYR A 43 0.09 -1.73 -8.36
CA TYR A 43 0.23 -3.16 -8.61
C TYR A 43 -1.11 -3.79 -8.94
N ASP A 44 -2.16 -3.39 -8.25
CA ASP A 44 -3.49 -3.93 -8.53
C ASP A 44 -3.94 -3.54 -9.93
N ASP A 45 -3.70 -2.32 -10.33
CA ASP A 45 -4.07 -1.88 -11.67
C ASP A 45 -3.31 -2.65 -12.73
N ASP A 46 -2.02 -2.84 -12.52
CA ASP A 46 -1.21 -3.60 -13.46
C ASP A 46 -1.69 -5.03 -13.58
N SER A 47 -2.01 -5.63 -12.44
CA SER A 47 -2.52 -7.00 -12.46
C SER A 47 -3.80 -7.10 -13.25
N LYS A 48 -4.68 -6.15 -13.09
CA LYS A 48 -5.93 -6.15 -13.82
C LYS A 48 -5.68 -6.05 -15.31
N LYS A 49 -4.75 -5.22 -15.69
CA LYS A 49 -4.46 -5.07 -17.10
C LYS A 49 -3.94 -6.34 -17.71
N GLU A 50 -3.08 -7.01 -16.99
CA GLU A 50 -2.49 -8.21 -17.52
C GLU A 50 -3.45 -9.35 -17.57
N SER A 51 -4.43 -9.27 -16.71
CA SER A 51 -5.32 -10.37 -16.61
C SER A 51 -6.40 -10.32 -17.63
N PRO A 52 -6.41 -10.02 -18.62
CA PRO A 52 -7.42 -10.03 -19.59
C PRO A 52 -7.47 -11.26 -20.11
N GLY A 53 -6.92 -11.58 -19.68
CA GLY A 53 -6.90 -12.63 -19.90
C GLY A 53 -7.48 -13.04 -18.88
N SER A 54 -7.36 -12.95 -18.78
CA SER A 54 -7.60 -13.27 -18.04
C SER A 54 -8.57 -12.77 -17.60
N SER A 55 -8.69 -12.51 -17.87
CA SER A 55 -9.20 -12.17 -17.69
C SER A 55 -10.00 -11.67 -17.88
N LYS A 56 -10.11 -11.48 -18.51
CA LYS A 56 -10.51 -11.01 -18.92
C LYS A 56 -10.95 -11.19 -19.50
N THR A 57 -10.81 -11.59 -19.68
CA THR A 57 -10.78 -11.62 -20.10
C THR A 57 -10.97 -11.79 -20.44
N ALA A 58 -11.10 -12.09 -20.62
CA ALA A 58 -11.04 -12.30 -20.84
C ALA A 58 -11.05 -12.49 -20.96
#